data_1efe4fe480a581b2486775a0f49c310c
#
_entry.id   1efe4fe480a581b2486775a0f49c310c
#
_cell.length_a   1.000
_cell.length_b   1.000
_cell.length_c   1.000
_cell.angle_alpha   90.00
_cell.angle_beta   90.00
_cell.angle_gamma   90.00
#
_symmetry.space_group_name_H-M   'P 1'
#
loop_
_entity.id
_entity.type
_entity.pdbx_description
1 polymer ?
#
loop_
_entity_poly.entity_id
_entity_poly.type
_entity_poly.pdbx_seq_one_letter_code
_entity_poly.pdbx_strand_id
1 'polypeptide(L)'
;MNETSGSATVSTKLQRIAELAKQMPGAALSTLSHHIDIDLLREAHRRTRKDGAKGVDEVTAQEYASKLEENLASLLERFKSGTYWAPPVRRVHIPKGDGTKTRPIGIPTFEDKVLQRAVTMVVEAVYEQDFLDCSWGFRPGRSAHGALDALREGLMKMNGGWVIEVDIERFFDTLDHGQLRQMLDQRVRDGVMRRMIDKWLKAGVLEEGTVHYPDGGTPQGGVISPLLANVYLHHVVDTWFESMARPKLRGEAFMVRYADDFVIVCEMKGDAEKLMDVLPKRFGKYGLKLHPEKTRLVRFTKPSFKSPGKGGGEGGSATFDLLGFTHYWRRSYRSGAWVIQRKTAGNRLSRAIRKVKEWCRKNRHLDIAEQCKALASKLRGHYQYFGLTGNGRALKVFFNAVRSEWHRWLNRRSQRNTMTWERFEKLLQHHALPKPILVHSVYGAQRTRDSRSRMR
;
A
#
# COMPACT_ATOMS: atom_id res chain seq x y z
N MET A 1 -20.34 -15.86 24.36
CA MET A 1 -19.21 -16.84 24.34
C MET A 1 -18.99 -17.53 22.98
N ASN A 2 -19.87 -17.39 21.96
CA ASN A 2 -19.72 -18.09 20.66
C ASN A 2 -18.79 -17.41 19.62
N GLU A 3 -18.45 -16.13 19.77
CA GLU A 3 -17.65 -15.41 18.77
C GLU A 3 -16.16 -15.80 18.76
N THR A 4 -15.59 -16.14 19.92
CA THR A 4 -14.19 -16.58 20.03
C THR A 4 -13.95 -17.98 19.46
N SER A 5 -14.92 -18.87 19.54
CA SER A 5 -14.84 -20.24 19.00
C SER A 5 -14.83 -20.27 17.46
N GLY A 6 -15.69 -19.49 16.80
CA GLY A 6 -15.74 -19.43 15.33
C GLY A 6 -14.47 -18.84 14.69
N SER A 7 -13.90 -17.79 15.30
CA SER A 7 -12.65 -17.19 14.80
C SER A 7 -11.44 -18.11 14.92
N ALA A 8 -11.35 -18.90 16.01
CA ALA A 8 -10.30 -19.92 16.18
C ALA A 8 -10.43 -21.03 15.13
N THR A 9 -11.65 -21.48 14.84
CA THR A 9 -11.92 -22.50 13.80
C THR A 9 -11.53 -22.01 12.41
N VAL A 10 -11.85 -20.76 12.05
CA VAL A 10 -11.46 -20.14 10.76
C VAL A 10 -9.95 -20.02 10.65
N SER A 11 -9.25 -19.60 11.71
CA SER A 11 -7.80 -19.52 11.73
C SER A 11 -7.15 -20.88 11.47
N THR A 12 -7.66 -21.95 12.11
CA THR A 12 -7.18 -23.31 11.92
C THR A 12 -7.40 -23.80 10.48
N LYS A 13 -8.56 -23.49 9.86
CA LYS A 13 -8.83 -23.85 8.46
C LYS A 13 -7.85 -23.16 7.50
N LEU A 14 -7.62 -21.87 7.66
CA LEU A 14 -6.67 -21.13 6.84
C LEU A 14 -5.23 -21.62 7.03
N GLN A 15 -4.86 -21.98 8.26
CA GLN A 15 -3.55 -22.55 8.54
C GLN A 15 -3.37 -23.90 7.85
N ARG A 16 -4.39 -24.79 7.85
CA ARG A 16 -4.35 -26.07 7.11
C ARG A 16 -4.17 -25.87 5.61
N ILE A 17 -4.85 -24.87 5.01
CA ILE A 17 -4.66 -24.51 3.60
C ILE A 17 -3.21 -24.07 3.36
N ALA A 18 -2.66 -23.24 4.23
CA ALA A 18 -1.28 -22.77 4.12
C ALA A 18 -0.28 -23.92 4.25
N GLU A 19 -0.47 -24.83 5.20
CA GLU A 19 0.36 -26.02 5.38
C GLU A 19 0.32 -26.94 4.15
N LEU A 20 -0.88 -27.20 3.59
CA LEU A 20 -1.05 -27.98 2.37
C LEU A 20 -0.34 -27.31 1.19
N ALA A 21 -0.53 -26.00 1.00
CA ALA A 21 0.13 -25.25 -0.06
C ALA A 21 1.66 -25.29 0.07
N LYS A 22 2.19 -25.24 1.29
CA LYS A 22 3.62 -25.34 1.59
C LYS A 22 4.19 -26.73 1.34
N GLN A 23 3.42 -27.78 1.64
CA GLN A 23 3.82 -29.18 1.40
C GLN A 23 3.80 -29.55 -0.09
N MET A 24 3.01 -28.82 -0.88
CA MET A 24 2.85 -29.06 -2.32
C MET A 24 3.31 -27.83 -3.15
N PRO A 25 4.61 -27.48 -3.13
CA PRO A 25 5.11 -26.34 -3.86
C PRO A 25 4.92 -26.51 -5.36
N GLY A 26 4.38 -25.48 -6.02
CA GLY A 26 4.10 -25.52 -7.47
C GLY A 26 2.89 -26.37 -7.90
N ALA A 27 2.27 -27.15 -7.01
CA ALA A 27 1.07 -27.91 -7.33
C ALA A 27 -0.20 -27.05 -7.19
N ALA A 28 -1.16 -27.28 -8.08
CA ALA A 28 -2.44 -26.60 -8.08
C ALA A 28 -3.44 -27.29 -7.13
N LEU A 29 -4.08 -26.51 -6.26
CA LEU A 29 -5.14 -26.96 -5.36
C LEU A 29 -6.50 -26.83 -6.08
N SER A 30 -7.23 -27.95 -6.15
CA SER A 30 -8.52 -28.05 -6.87
C SER A 30 -9.75 -28.00 -5.98
N THR A 31 -9.57 -28.09 -4.65
CA THR A 31 -10.65 -28.18 -3.68
C THR A 31 -10.49 -27.12 -2.59
N LEU A 32 -10.73 -25.85 -2.93
CA LEU A 32 -10.58 -24.72 -2.00
C LEU A 32 -11.93 -24.11 -1.59
N SER A 33 -12.92 -24.18 -2.47
CA SER A 33 -14.22 -23.54 -2.26
C SER A 33 -15.00 -24.16 -1.09
N HIS A 34 -14.74 -25.43 -0.73
CA HIS A 34 -15.42 -26.07 0.41
C HIS A 34 -15.03 -25.42 1.75
N HIS A 35 -13.86 -24.78 1.84
CA HIS A 35 -13.45 -24.04 3.03
C HIS A 35 -14.23 -22.73 3.23
N ILE A 36 -14.91 -22.24 2.18
CA ILE A 36 -15.81 -21.09 2.32
C ILE A 36 -17.15 -21.62 2.80
N ASP A 37 -17.37 -21.52 4.09
CA ASP A 37 -18.59 -21.85 4.81
C ASP A 37 -19.15 -20.61 5.54
N ILE A 38 -20.21 -20.80 6.29
CA ILE A 38 -20.89 -19.71 7.00
C ILE A 38 -19.97 -19.02 8.02
N ASP A 39 -19.08 -19.78 8.68
CA ASP A 39 -18.17 -19.21 9.68
C ASP A 39 -17.09 -18.35 9.02
N LEU A 40 -16.56 -18.78 7.86
CA LEU A 40 -15.63 -17.97 7.10
C LEU A 40 -16.30 -16.70 6.55
N LEU A 41 -17.56 -16.77 6.12
CA LEU A 41 -18.31 -15.58 5.68
C LEU A 41 -18.59 -14.61 6.84
N ARG A 42 -18.91 -15.10 8.05
CA ARG A 42 -19.02 -14.25 9.25
C ARG A 42 -17.71 -13.53 9.55
N GLU A 43 -16.60 -14.27 9.51
CA GLU A 43 -15.27 -13.68 9.72
C GLU A 43 -14.92 -12.67 8.61
N ALA A 44 -15.23 -12.97 7.36
CA ALA A 44 -15.05 -12.05 6.24
C ALA A 44 -15.91 -10.78 6.43
N HIS A 45 -17.17 -10.92 6.86
CA HIS A 45 -18.00 -9.80 7.24
C HIS A 45 -17.35 -8.98 8.37
N ARG A 46 -16.88 -9.63 9.44
CA ARG A 46 -16.21 -8.95 10.57
C ARG A 46 -14.98 -8.13 10.11
N ARG A 47 -14.16 -8.68 9.22
CA ARG A 47 -12.96 -8.02 8.65
C ARG A 47 -13.28 -6.98 7.58
N THR A 48 -14.49 -6.95 7.04
CA THR A 48 -14.87 -5.97 6.03
C THR A 48 -15.15 -4.63 6.68
N ARG A 49 -14.59 -3.56 6.13
CA ARG A 49 -14.74 -2.20 6.62
C ARG A 49 -16.19 -1.74 6.55
N LYS A 50 -16.73 -1.20 7.66
CA LYS A 50 -18.16 -0.84 7.81
C LYS A 50 -18.48 0.60 7.38
N ASP A 51 -17.52 1.50 7.46
CA ASP A 51 -17.65 2.92 7.11
C ASP A 51 -17.26 3.23 5.65
N GLY A 52 -17.21 2.21 4.80
CA GLY A 52 -16.89 2.36 3.38
C GLY A 52 -18.05 2.90 2.56
N ALA A 53 -17.74 3.48 1.39
CA ALA A 53 -18.78 3.95 0.46
C ALA A 53 -19.68 2.81 -0.03
N LYS A 54 -20.95 3.14 -0.27
CA LYS A 54 -21.99 2.23 -0.79
C LYS A 54 -21.70 1.83 -2.24
N GLY A 55 -22.12 0.63 -2.62
CA GLY A 55 -22.06 0.14 -4.00
C GLY A 55 -23.20 0.71 -4.89
N VAL A 56 -23.51 -0.02 -5.96
CA VAL A 56 -24.60 0.34 -6.88
C VAL A 56 -25.99 0.09 -6.28
N ASP A 57 -26.08 -0.79 -5.30
CA ASP A 57 -27.28 -1.15 -4.55
C ASP A 57 -27.63 -0.18 -3.42
N GLU A 58 -26.77 0.81 -3.17
CA GLU A 58 -26.89 1.80 -2.09
C GLU A 58 -27.04 1.18 -0.68
N VAL A 59 -26.79 -0.13 -0.50
CA VAL A 59 -26.87 -0.84 0.78
C VAL A 59 -25.67 -0.51 1.65
N THR A 60 -25.92 -0.13 2.91
CA THR A 60 -24.89 0.11 3.93
C THR A 60 -24.49 -1.19 4.63
N ALA A 61 -23.36 -1.16 5.32
CA ALA A 61 -22.95 -2.27 6.19
C ALA A 61 -23.95 -2.54 7.32
N GLN A 62 -24.62 -1.49 7.84
CA GLN A 62 -25.60 -1.61 8.90
C GLN A 62 -26.90 -2.25 8.41
N GLU A 63 -27.40 -1.83 7.24
CA GLU A 63 -28.57 -2.43 6.59
C GLU A 63 -28.32 -3.90 6.25
N TYR A 64 -27.14 -4.25 5.71
CA TYR A 64 -26.77 -5.64 5.46
C TYR A 64 -26.71 -6.46 6.76
N ALA A 65 -26.21 -5.88 7.84
CA ALA A 65 -26.09 -6.54 9.13
C ALA A 65 -27.43 -6.77 9.85
N SER A 66 -28.51 -6.05 9.49
CA SER A 66 -29.84 -6.24 10.11
C SER A 66 -30.45 -7.63 9.86
N LYS A 67 -30.05 -8.27 8.74
CA LYS A 67 -30.44 -9.64 8.36
C LYS A 67 -29.21 -10.51 8.06
N LEU A 68 -28.18 -10.40 8.91
CA LEU A 68 -26.85 -10.94 8.62
C LEU A 68 -26.88 -12.43 8.29
N GLU A 69 -27.50 -13.27 9.13
CA GLU A 69 -27.48 -14.72 8.96
C GLU A 69 -28.23 -15.16 7.69
N GLU A 70 -29.38 -14.56 7.40
CA GLU A 70 -30.14 -14.82 6.17
C GLU A 70 -29.31 -14.42 4.93
N ASN A 71 -28.71 -13.23 4.96
CA ASN A 71 -27.88 -12.72 3.87
C ASN A 71 -26.66 -13.60 3.63
N LEU A 72 -25.97 -14.03 4.69
CA LEU A 72 -24.79 -14.90 4.57
C LEU A 72 -25.16 -16.31 4.10
N ALA A 73 -26.28 -16.88 4.55
CA ALA A 73 -26.77 -18.19 4.10
C ALA A 73 -27.09 -18.16 2.60
N SER A 74 -27.88 -17.17 2.16
CA SER A 74 -28.20 -16.97 0.75
C SER A 74 -26.95 -16.71 -0.10
N LEU A 75 -25.99 -15.92 0.39
CA LEU A 75 -24.74 -15.66 -0.30
C LEU A 75 -23.92 -16.95 -0.47
N LEU A 76 -23.84 -17.79 0.57
CA LEU A 76 -23.13 -19.07 0.53
C LEU A 76 -23.73 -20.01 -0.51
N GLU A 77 -25.06 -20.14 -0.52
CA GLU A 77 -25.78 -20.97 -1.49
C GLU A 77 -25.52 -20.52 -2.93
N ARG A 78 -25.69 -19.24 -3.22
CA ARG A 78 -25.43 -18.65 -4.56
C ARG A 78 -23.96 -18.79 -4.97
N PHE A 79 -23.02 -18.68 -4.04
CA PHE A 79 -21.60 -18.90 -4.29
C PHE A 79 -21.33 -20.37 -4.64
N LYS A 80 -21.84 -21.34 -3.84
CA LYS A 80 -21.61 -22.78 -4.03
C LYS A 80 -22.27 -23.30 -5.32
N SER A 81 -23.50 -22.92 -5.58
CA SER A 81 -24.22 -23.30 -6.81
C SER A 81 -23.67 -22.64 -8.08
N GLY A 82 -22.87 -21.58 -7.92
CA GLY A 82 -22.36 -20.81 -9.05
C GLY A 82 -23.36 -19.80 -9.63
N THR A 83 -24.53 -19.65 -8.99
CA THR A 83 -25.57 -18.69 -9.43
C THR A 83 -25.30 -17.25 -8.97
N TYR A 84 -24.32 -17.04 -8.10
CA TYR A 84 -23.96 -15.67 -7.70
C TYR A 84 -23.58 -14.82 -8.91
N TRP A 85 -24.20 -13.66 -9.03
CA TRP A 85 -23.88 -12.64 -10.04
C TRP A 85 -23.10 -11.51 -9.38
N ALA A 86 -21.92 -11.18 -9.91
CA ALA A 86 -21.12 -10.04 -9.44
C ALA A 86 -21.75 -8.72 -9.95
N PRO A 87 -22.30 -7.88 -9.08
CA PRO A 87 -22.87 -6.60 -9.51
C PRO A 87 -21.79 -5.68 -10.10
N PRO A 88 -22.17 -4.75 -11.00
CA PRO A 88 -21.25 -3.75 -11.48
C PRO A 88 -20.71 -2.91 -10.33
N VAL A 89 -19.45 -2.48 -10.43
CA VAL A 89 -18.85 -1.57 -9.44
C VAL A 89 -19.25 -0.13 -9.74
N ARG A 90 -19.58 0.64 -8.72
CA ARG A 90 -19.86 2.07 -8.86
C ARG A 90 -18.54 2.84 -8.99
N ARG A 91 -18.34 3.54 -10.10
CA ARG A 91 -17.14 4.34 -10.34
C ARG A 91 -17.20 5.68 -9.61
N VAL A 92 -16.10 6.00 -8.93
CA VAL A 92 -15.89 7.31 -8.28
C VAL A 92 -14.50 7.81 -8.63
N HIS A 93 -14.39 9.06 -9.06
CA HIS A 93 -13.14 9.70 -9.39
C HIS A 93 -12.54 10.40 -8.17
N ILE A 94 -11.38 9.92 -7.70
CA ILE A 94 -10.64 10.52 -6.58
C ILE A 94 -9.50 11.37 -7.13
N PRO A 95 -9.35 12.64 -6.69
CA PRO A 95 -8.26 13.51 -7.16
C PRO A 95 -6.89 12.89 -6.87
N LYS A 96 -6.05 12.78 -7.91
CA LYS A 96 -4.68 12.26 -7.83
C LYS A 96 -3.71 13.43 -7.71
N GLY A 97 -2.78 13.33 -6.77
CA GLY A 97 -1.68 14.28 -6.71
C GLY A 97 -2.10 15.69 -6.33
N ASP A 98 -1.91 16.61 -7.25
CA ASP A 98 -2.24 18.04 -7.16
C ASP A 98 -3.71 18.37 -7.43
N GLY A 99 -4.48 17.36 -7.82
CA GLY A 99 -5.91 17.49 -8.15
C GLY A 99 -6.19 17.71 -9.64
N THR A 100 -5.18 17.81 -10.50
CA THR A 100 -5.35 17.99 -11.95
C THR A 100 -5.75 16.71 -12.66
N LYS A 101 -5.39 15.56 -12.09
CA LYS A 101 -5.75 14.21 -12.59
C LYS A 101 -6.57 13.48 -11.55
N THR A 102 -7.47 12.61 -12.01
CA THR A 102 -8.26 11.75 -11.14
C THR A 102 -7.78 10.29 -11.25
N ARG A 103 -8.12 9.51 -10.22
CA ARG A 103 -7.98 8.05 -10.20
C ARG A 103 -9.39 7.47 -10.13
N PRO A 104 -9.82 6.68 -11.11
CA PRO A 104 -11.08 5.97 -11.04
C PRO A 104 -11.00 4.88 -9.98
N ILE A 105 -11.96 4.81 -9.07
CA ILE A 105 -12.10 3.76 -8.08
C ILE A 105 -13.47 3.11 -8.27
N GLY A 106 -13.49 1.79 -8.43
CA GLY A 106 -14.72 1.00 -8.45
C GLY A 106 -15.11 0.59 -7.03
N ILE A 107 -16.32 0.87 -6.63
CA ILE A 107 -16.86 0.54 -5.32
C ILE A 107 -17.85 -0.64 -5.47
N PRO A 108 -17.49 -1.87 -5.03
CA PRO A 108 -18.40 -3.01 -5.02
C PRO A 108 -19.53 -2.83 -4.01
N THR A 109 -20.61 -3.58 -4.15
CA THR A 109 -21.67 -3.70 -3.14
C THR A 109 -21.11 -4.22 -1.83
N PHE A 110 -21.84 -4.02 -0.72
CA PHE A 110 -21.33 -4.48 0.58
C PHE A 110 -21.26 -6.02 0.64
N GLU A 111 -22.27 -6.69 0.11
CA GLU A 111 -22.29 -8.16 -0.01
C GLU A 111 -21.09 -8.68 -0.82
N ASP A 112 -20.84 -8.06 -1.96
CA ASP A 112 -19.73 -8.44 -2.83
C ASP A 112 -18.36 -8.23 -2.14
N LYS A 113 -18.21 -7.16 -1.34
CA LYS A 113 -17.01 -6.95 -0.50
C LYS A 113 -16.81 -8.10 0.51
N VAL A 114 -17.88 -8.63 1.09
CA VAL A 114 -17.83 -9.77 2.04
C VAL A 114 -17.37 -11.04 1.31
N LEU A 115 -17.97 -11.35 0.15
CA LEU A 115 -17.57 -12.53 -0.62
C LEU A 115 -16.14 -12.41 -1.16
N GLN A 116 -15.76 -11.26 -1.71
CA GLN A 116 -14.37 -11.01 -2.13
C GLN A 116 -13.39 -11.19 -0.96
N ARG A 117 -13.74 -10.76 0.25
CA ARG A 117 -12.92 -10.94 1.45
C ARG A 117 -12.76 -12.42 1.79
N ALA A 118 -13.83 -13.20 1.75
CA ALA A 118 -13.78 -14.64 2.02
C ALA A 118 -12.87 -15.37 1.02
N VAL A 119 -13.05 -15.11 -0.27
CA VAL A 119 -12.20 -15.68 -1.32
C VAL A 119 -10.75 -15.22 -1.18
N THR A 120 -10.53 -13.94 -0.86
CA THR A 120 -9.17 -13.40 -0.60
C THR A 120 -8.49 -14.16 0.52
N MET A 121 -9.16 -14.42 1.65
CA MET A 121 -8.58 -15.12 2.79
C MET A 121 -8.09 -16.54 2.43
N VAL A 122 -8.83 -17.24 1.59
CA VAL A 122 -8.47 -18.60 1.13
C VAL A 122 -7.31 -18.55 0.12
N VAL A 123 -7.40 -17.70 -0.89
CA VAL A 123 -6.36 -17.59 -1.93
C VAL A 123 -5.05 -17.02 -1.36
N GLU A 124 -5.15 -16.08 -0.42
CA GLU A 124 -4.01 -15.50 0.30
C GLU A 124 -3.26 -16.57 1.11
N ALA A 125 -3.96 -17.49 1.79
CA ALA A 125 -3.34 -18.59 2.54
C ALA A 125 -2.48 -19.49 1.63
N VAL A 126 -2.87 -19.65 0.35
CA VAL A 126 -2.08 -20.40 -0.65
C VAL A 126 -0.87 -19.57 -1.09
N TYR A 127 -1.09 -18.36 -1.59
CA TYR A 127 -0.02 -17.56 -2.23
C TYR A 127 0.99 -16.98 -1.26
N GLU A 128 0.66 -16.80 0.02
CA GLU A 128 1.64 -16.41 1.04
C GLU A 128 2.78 -17.40 1.21
N GLN A 129 2.60 -18.66 0.79
CA GLN A 129 3.64 -19.67 0.79
C GLN A 129 4.61 -19.53 -0.42
N ASP A 130 4.16 -18.88 -1.48
CA ASP A 130 4.92 -18.71 -2.73
C ASP A 130 5.55 -17.32 -2.86
N PHE A 131 4.91 -16.29 -2.29
CA PHE A 131 5.39 -14.91 -2.42
C PHE A 131 6.79 -14.70 -1.83
N LEU A 132 7.67 -14.12 -2.63
CA LEU A 132 9.06 -13.88 -2.25
C LEU A 132 9.20 -12.74 -1.23
N ASP A 133 10.35 -12.69 -0.56
CA ASP A 133 10.65 -11.69 0.47
C ASP A 133 10.79 -10.28 -0.07
N CYS A 134 11.05 -10.11 -1.36
CA CYS A 134 11.09 -8.81 -2.02
C CYS A 134 9.72 -8.11 -2.09
N SER A 135 8.60 -8.87 -1.98
CA SER A 135 7.23 -8.37 -2.06
C SER A 135 6.66 -8.00 -0.69
N TRP A 136 6.19 -6.74 -0.52
CA TRP A 136 5.74 -6.19 0.76
C TRP A 136 4.31 -5.69 0.78
N GLY A 137 3.80 -5.18 -0.35
CA GLY A 137 2.50 -4.51 -0.40
C GLY A 137 1.32 -5.47 -0.26
N PHE A 138 0.31 -5.10 0.54
CA PHE A 138 -0.96 -5.81 0.72
C PHE A 138 -0.83 -7.27 1.20
N ARG A 139 0.25 -7.60 1.89
CA ARG A 139 0.50 -8.93 2.46
C ARG A 139 0.36 -8.92 3.99
N PRO A 140 -0.17 -10.00 4.60
CA PRO A 140 -0.26 -10.13 6.06
C PRO A 140 1.10 -9.99 6.74
N GLY A 141 1.14 -9.28 7.86
CA GLY A 141 2.37 -9.10 8.65
C GLY A 141 3.44 -8.23 7.99
N ARG A 142 3.24 -7.75 6.75
CA ARG A 142 4.16 -6.87 6.04
C ARG A 142 3.66 -5.43 6.01
N SER A 143 4.57 -4.47 5.91
CA SER A 143 4.24 -3.04 5.95
C SER A 143 5.13 -2.20 5.03
N ALA A 144 4.67 -0.98 4.73
CA ALA A 144 5.49 -0.01 4.00
C ALA A 144 6.80 0.32 4.75
N HIS A 145 6.74 0.38 6.09
CA HIS A 145 7.93 0.63 6.91
C HIS A 145 8.90 -0.54 6.85
N GLY A 146 8.42 -1.78 6.84
CA GLY A 146 9.24 -2.97 6.64
C GLY A 146 9.95 -2.97 5.28
N ALA A 147 9.24 -2.60 4.21
CA ALA A 147 9.84 -2.43 2.88
C ALA A 147 10.95 -1.37 2.86
N LEU A 148 10.70 -0.22 3.50
CA LEU A 148 11.67 0.86 3.63
C LEU A 148 12.90 0.45 4.46
N ASP A 149 12.72 -0.39 5.48
CA ASP A 149 13.83 -0.88 6.31
C ASP A 149 14.65 -1.93 5.56
N ALA A 150 14.01 -2.87 4.86
CA ALA A 150 14.68 -3.84 3.99
C ALA A 150 15.52 -3.15 2.90
N LEU A 151 14.96 -2.12 2.25
CA LEU A 151 15.70 -1.31 1.28
C LEU A 151 16.91 -0.62 1.90
N ARG A 152 16.74 -0.02 3.08
CA ARG A 152 17.84 0.65 3.78
C ARG A 152 18.92 -0.35 4.18
N GLU A 153 18.57 -1.50 4.71
CA GLU A 153 19.51 -2.55 5.13
C GLU A 153 20.32 -3.07 3.92
N GLY A 154 19.66 -3.39 2.80
CA GLY A 154 20.32 -3.83 1.58
C GLY A 154 21.27 -2.78 1.02
N LEU A 155 20.84 -1.53 0.91
CA LEU A 155 21.69 -0.42 0.45
C LEU A 155 22.86 -0.14 1.41
N MET A 156 22.67 -0.27 2.72
CA MET A 156 23.76 -0.10 3.69
C MET A 156 24.81 -1.22 3.58
N LYS A 157 24.36 -2.47 3.36
CA LYS A 157 25.24 -3.63 3.15
C LYS A 157 26.12 -3.46 1.91
N MET A 158 25.53 -2.99 0.80
CA MET A 158 26.22 -2.77 -0.48
C MET A 158 27.00 -1.44 -0.54
N ASN A 159 26.99 -0.60 0.50
CA ASN A 159 27.50 0.78 0.45
C ASN A 159 26.85 1.66 -0.65
N GLY A 160 25.56 1.44 -0.92
CA GLY A 160 24.82 2.06 -2.01
C GLY A 160 24.81 1.22 -3.28
N GLY A 161 24.66 1.85 -4.42
CA GLY A 161 24.60 1.17 -5.72
C GLY A 161 23.91 2.01 -6.78
N TRP A 162 23.46 1.34 -7.82
CA TRP A 162 22.65 1.88 -8.89
C TRP A 162 21.19 1.47 -8.66
N VAL A 163 20.33 2.44 -8.41
CA VAL A 163 18.91 2.23 -8.08
C VAL A 163 18.09 2.45 -9.34
N ILE A 164 17.35 1.45 -9.74
CA ILE A 164 16.33 1.52 -10.79
C ILE A 164 15.00 1.77 -10.08
N GLU A 165 14.43 2.97 -10.21
CA GLU A 165 13.05 3.25 -9.83
C GLU A 165 12.14 2.80 -10.98
N VAL A 166 11.11 2.01 -10.70
CA VAL A 166 10.19 1.51 -11.72
C VAL A 166 8.75 1.92 -11.40
N ASP A 167 8.08 2.53 -12.37
CA ASP A 167 6.66 2.90 -12.30
C ASP A 167 5.91 2.25 -13.48
N ILE A 168 4.84 1.50 -13.19
CA ILE A 168 4.02 0.82 -14.20
C ILE A 168 2.87 1.74 -14.60
N GLU A 169 2.67 1.94 -15.91
CA GLU A 169 1.54 2.74 -16.39
C GLU A 169 0.22 2.02 -16.18
N ARG A 170 -0.73 2.68 -15.49
CA ARG A 170 -2.13 2.21 -15.33
C ARG A 170 -2.24 0.71 -15.01
N PHE A 171 -1.38 0.19 -14.15
CA PHE A 171 -1.24 -1.24 -13.88
C PHE A 171 -2.59 -1.97 -13.73
N PHE A 172 -3.51 -1.46 -12.89
CA PHE A 172 -4.81 -2.08 -12.67
C PHE A 172 -5.73 -2.05 -13.90
N ASP A 173 -5.56 -1.09 -14.79
CA ASP A 173 -6.39 -0.95 -16.00
C ASP A 173 -5.88 -1.79 -17.16
N THR A 174 -4.60 -2.21 -17.14
CA THR A 174 -3.92 -2.91 -18.24
C THR A 174 -3.63 -4.38 -17.95
N LEU A 175 -4.05 -4.88 -16.80
CA LEU A 175 -3.84 -6.26 -16.38
C LEU A 175 -4.59 -7.22 -17.31
N ASP A 176 -3.86 -8.12 -17.99
CA ASP A 176 -4.42 -9.09 -18.92
C ASP A 176 -5.10 -10.25 -18.18
N HIS A 177 -6.41 -10.45 -18.41
CA HIS A 177 -7.21 -11.48 -17.76
C HIS A 177 -6.76 -12.89 -18.14
N GLY A 178 -6.31 -13.11 -19.39
CA GLY A 178 -5.83 -14.40 -19.87
C GLY A 178 -4.55 -14.83 -19.17
N GLN A 179 -3.59 -13.91 -19.08
CA GLN A 179 -2.34 -14.12 -18.34
C GLN A 179 -2.61 -14.36 -16.84
N LEU A 180 -3.48 -13.55 -16.22
CA LEU A 180 -3.83 -13.73 -14.82
C LEU A 180 -4.46 -15.10 -14.55
N ARG A 181 -5.35 -15.58 -15.44
CA ARG A 181 -5.93 -16.93 -15.33
C ARG A 181 -4.87 -18.01 -15.38
N GLN A 182 -3.94 -17.93 -16.33
CA GLN A 182 -2.83 -18.88 -16.44
C GLN A 182 -1.95 -18.88 -15.17
N MET A 183 -1.69 -17.71 -14.59
CA MET A 183 -0.95 -17.60 -13.35
C MET A 183 -1.71 -18.21 -12.16
N LEU A 184 -3.00 -17.93 -12.05
CA LEU A 184 -3.86 -18.50 -11.00
C LEU A 184 -3.93 -20.03 -11.13
N ASP A 185 -3.99 -20.58 -12.37
CA ASP A 185 -4.06 -22.02 -12.62
C ASP A 185 -2.85 -22.80 -12.12
N GLN A 186 -1.74 -22.13 -11.88
CA GLN A 186 -0.56 -22.78 -11.32
C GLN A 186 -0.77 -23.21 -9.86
N ARG A 187 -1.64 -22.50 -9.10
CA ARG A 187 -1.87 -22.77 -7.67
C ARG A 187 -3.33 -22.95 -7.29
N VAL A 188 -4.27 -22.38 -8.04
CA VAL A 188 -5.71 -22.39 -7.73
C VAL A 188 -6.47 -22.90 -8.95
N ARG A 189 -6.87 -24.19 -8.94
CA ARG A 189 -7.68 -24.84 -9.99
C ARG A 189 -9.10 -25.18 -9.55
N ASP A 190 -9.52 -24.71 -8.37
CA ASP A 190 -10.91 -24.86 -7.91
C ASP A 190 -11.87 -24.15 -8.84
N GLY A 191 -12.79 -24.89 -9.46
CA GLY A 191 -13.68 -24.36 -10.51
C GLY A 191 -14.66 -23.30 -9.97
N VAL A 192 -15.10 -23.39 -8.71
CA VAL A 192 -16.00 -22.40 -8.09
C VAL A 192 -15.23 -21.11 -7.85
N MET A 193 -14.05 -21.20 -7.27
CA MET A 193 -13.17 -20.05 -7.01
C MET A 193 -12.79 -19.34 -8.31
N ARG A 194 -12.41 -20.09 -9.33
CA ARG A 194 -12.01 -19.56 -10.62
C ARG A 194 -13.16 -18.84 -11.33
N ARG A 195 -14.34 -19.46 -11.40
CA ARG A 195 -15.52 -18.82 -11.97
C ARG A 195 -15.88 -17.53 -11.22
N MET A 196 -15.72 -17.52 -9.89
CA MET A 196 -16.03 -16.33 -9.11
C MET A 196 -15.04 -15.19 -9.40
N ILE A 197 -13.73 -15.48 -9.43
CA ILE A 197 -12.71 -14.49 -9.80
C ILE A 197 -12.97 -13.94 -11.22
N ASP A 198 -13.32 -14.80 -12.17
CA ASP A 198 -13.67 -14.39 -13.54
C ASP A 198 -14.89 -13.48 -13.59
N LYS A 199 -15.91 -13.72 -12.76
CA LYS A 199 -17.07 -12.84 -12.65
C LYS A 199 -16.67 -11.44 -12.17
N TRP A 200 -15.78 -11.33 -11.20
CA TRP A 200 -15.27 -10.03 -10.73
C TRP A 200 -14.39 -9.31 -11.75
N LEU A 201 -13.56 -10.04 -12.48
CA LEU A 201 -12.74 -9.46 -13.55
C LEU A 201 -13.60 -8.90 -14.70
N LYS A 202 -14.75 -9.54 -14.96
CA LYS A 202 -15.72 -9.13 -15.98
C LYS A 202 -16.86 -8.27 -15.44
N ALA A 203 -16.88 -7.98 -14.14
CA ALA A 203 -17.92 -7.15 -13.55
C ALA A 203 -17.95 -5.79 -14.25
N GLY A 204 -19.13 -5.35 -14.64
CA GLY A 204 -19.33 -4.05 -15.27
C GLY A 204 -18.94 -2.90 -14.33
N VAL A 205 -18.73 -1.76 -14.91
CA VAL A 205 -18.45 -0.51 -14.19
C VAL A 205 -19.59 0.46 -14.47
N LEU A 206 -20.33 0.84 -13.44
CA LEU A 206 -21.37 1.86 -13.54
C LEU A 206 -20.74 3.25 -13.38
N GLU A 207 -20.82 4.04 -14.43
CA GLU A 207 -20.34 5.42 -14.49
C GLU A 207 -21.41 6.30 -15.15
N GLU A 208 -21.80 7.39 -14.50
CA GLU A 208 -22.81 8.35 -14.98
C GLU A 208 -24.12 7.69 -15.48
N GLY A 209 -24.57 6.63 -14.80
CA GLY A 209 -25.81 5.92 -15.13
C GLY A 209 -25.66 4.85 -16.23
N THR A 210 -24.49 4.71 -16.85
CA THR A 210 -24.22 3.70 -17.90
C THR A 210 -23.27 2.62 -17.38
N VAL A 211 -23.56 1.35 -17.71
CA VAL A 211 -22.69 0.22 -17.38
C VAL A 211 -21.74 -0.05 -18.54
N HIS A 212 -20.46 0.00 -18.28
CA HIS A 212 -19.38 -0.34 -19.21
C HIS A 212 -18.74 -1.65 -18.80
N TYR A 213 -18.39 -2.50 -19.77
CA TYR A 213 -17.69 -3.76 -19.54
C TYR A 213 -16.26 -3.64 -20.12
N PRO A 214 -15.25 -3.46 -19.27
CA PRO A 214 -13.87 -3.36 -19.76
C PRO A 214 -13.34 -4.71 -20.22
N ASP A 215 -12.61 -4.74 -21.36
CA ASP A 215 -12.00 -5.94 -21.91
C ASP A 215 -10.78 -6.45 -21.12
N GLY A 216 -10.23 -5.61 -20.25
CA GLY A 216 -9.07 -5.93 -19.43
C GLY A 216 -9.04 -5.11 -18.13
N GLY A 217 -8.05 -5.38 -17.33
CA GLY A 217 -7.87 -4.73 -16.03
C GLY A 217 -8.68 -5.38 -14.88
N THR A 218 -8.50 -4.86 -13.69
CA THR A 218 -9.31 -5.21 -12.54
C THR A 218 -9.86 -3.92 -11.92
N PRO A 219 -11.13 -3.88 -11.51
CA PRO A 219 -11.68 -2.67 -10.90
C PRO A 219 -10.81 -2.21 -9.73
N GLN A 220 -10.20 -1.02 -9.86
CA GLN A 220 -9.38 -0.46 -8.80
C GLN A 220 -10.29 -0.11 -7.60
N GLY A 221 -10.17 -0.87 -6.51
CA GLY A 221 -11.00 -0.73 -5.31
C GLY A 221 -11.76 -1.99 -4.89
N GLY A 222 -11.75 -3.05 -5.70
CA GLY A 222 -12.17 -4.39 -5.26
C GLY A 222 -11.30 -4.91 -4.12
N VAL A 223 -11.90 -5.68 -3.20
CA VAL A 223 -11.19 -6.23 -2.04
C VAL A 223 -10.14 -7.27 -2.46
N ILE A 224 -10.41 -8.02 -3.51
CA ILE A 224 -9.51 -9.06 -4.05
C ILE A 224 -8.43 -8.48 -4.97
N SER A 225 -8.63 -7.30 -5.57
CA SER A 225 -7.75 -6.74 -6.59
C SER A 225 -6.29 -6.59 -6.15
N PRO A 226 -5.95 -6.20 -4.90
CA PRO A 226 -4.57 -6.16 -4.45
C PRO A 226 -3.87 -7.52 -4.42
N LEU A 227 -4.59 -8.60 -4.07
CA LEU A 227 -4.05 -9.95 -4.09
C LEU A 227 -3.79 -10.42 -5.53
N LEU A 228 -4.75 -10.22 -6.44
CA LEU A 228 -4.58 -10.55 -7.86
C LEU A 228 -3.42 -9.77 -8.49
N ALA A 229 -3.26 -8.51 -8.12
CA ALA A 229 -2.11 -7.68 -8.50
C ALA A 229 -0.78 -8.28 -8.02
N ASN A 230 -0.73 -8.75 -6.78
CA ASN A 230 0.46 -9.41 -6.24
C ASN A 230 0.74 -10.75 -6.94
N VAL A 231 -0.29 -11.55 -7.23
CA VAL A 231 -0.14 -12.79 -8.02
C VAL A 231 0.46 -12.48 -9.38
N TYR A 232 -0.06 -11.47 -10.07
CA TYR A 232 0.44 -11.07 -11.39
C TYR A 232 1.91 -10.65 -11.35
N LEU A 233 2.26 -9.73 -10.45
CA LEU A 233 3.63 -9.22 -10.32
C LEU A 233 4.60 -10.25 -9.78
N HIS A 234 4.16 -11.20 -8.97
CA HIS A 234 4.96 -12.33 -8.54
C HIS A 234 5.50 -13.12 -9.75
N HIS A 235 4.66 -13.39 -10.74
CA HIS A 235 5.07 -14.10 -11.96
C HIS A 235 5.82 -13.21 -12.96
N VAL A 236 5.39 -11.95 -13.09
CA VAL A 236 6.00 -11.03 -14.07
C VAL A 236 7.39 -10.60 -13.65
N VAL A 237 7.58 -10.20 -12.38
CA VAL A 237 8.84 -9.59 -11.95
C VAL A 237 9.53 -10.31 -10.79
N ASP A 238 8.82 -10.76 -9.74
CA ASP A 238 9.49 -11.27 -8.54
C ASP A 238 10.27 -12.55 -8.85
N THR A 239 9.60 -13.59 -9.34
CA THR A 239 10.21 -14.88 -9.68
C THR A 239 11.22 -14.76 -10.82
N TRP A 240 10.89 -13.95 -11.83
CA TRP A 240 11.81 -13.70 -12.95
C TRP A 240 13.11 -13.02 -12.46
N PHE A 241 13.00 -12.02 -11.60
CA PHE A 241 14.16 -11.32 -11.08
C PHE A 241 15.06 -12.27 -10.28
N GLU A 242 14.49 -12.99 -9.30
CA GLU A 242 15.27 -13.85 -8.40
C GLU A 242 15.85 -15.08 -9.09
N SER A 243 15.11 -15.73 -10.00
CA SER A 243 15.52 -17.00 -10.59
C SER A 243 16.23 -16.87 -11.94
N MET A 244 15.98 -15.81 -12.70
CA MET A 244 16.51 -15.68 -14.07
C MET A 244 17.41 -14.46 -14.30
N ALA A 245 17.05 -13.29 -13.74
CA ALA A 245 17.80 -12.07 -14.00
C ALA A 245 19.00 -11.96 -13.05
N ARG A 246 18.75 -12.03 -11.75
CA ARG A 246 19.79 -11.87 -10.71
C ARG A 246 20.98 -12.81 -10.86
N PRO A 247 20.83 -14.13 -11.16
CA PRO A 247 21.98 -15.03 -11.34
C PRO A 247 22.88 -14.68 -12.54
N LYS A 248 22.41 -13.86 -13.49
CA LYS A 248 23.17 -13.41 -14.67
C LYS A 248 23.88 -12.08 -14.48
N LEU A 249 23.69 -11.43 -13.33
CA LEU A 249 24.37 -10.19 -12.97
C LEU A 249 25.76 -10.49 -12.45
N ARG A 250 26.67 -9.55 -12.65
CA ARG A 250 28.07 -9.67 -12.19
C ARG A 250 28.26 -9.27 -10.74
N GLY A 251 27.51 -8.28 -10.29
CA GLY A 251 27.54 -7.77 -8.93
C GLY A 251 26.33 -8.19 -8.10
N GLU A 252 26.34 -7.86 -6.80
CA GLU A 252 25.16 -8.06 -5.95
C GLU A 252 23.98 -7.20 -6.45
N ALA A 253 22.78 -7.76 -6.37
CA ALA A 253 21.56 -7.04 -6.67
C ALA A 253 20.40 -7.57 -5.80
N PHE A 254 19.47 -6.68 -5.48
CA PHE A 254 18.23 -7.03 -4.78
C PHE A 254 17.07 -6.12 -5.22
N MET A 255 15.85 -6.57 -4.96
CA MET A 255 14.63 -5.84 -5.28
C MET A 255 13.79 -5.63 -4.02
N VAL A 256 13.10 -4.50 -3.94
CA VAL A 256 12.05 -4.23 -2.94
C VAL A 256 10.81 -3.73 -3.66
N ARG A 257 9.70 -4.46 -3.53
CA ARG A 257 8.44 -4.16 -4.18
C ARG A 257 7.31 -3.95 -3.17
N TYR A 258 6.58 -2.88 -3.32
CA TYR A 258 5.34 -2.59 -2.59
C TYR A 258 4.18 -2.37 -3.58
N ALA A 259 3.41 -3.41 -3.86
CA ALA A 259 2.42 -3.44 -4.94
C ALA A 259 3.09 -3.18 -6.31
N ASP A 260 2.63 -2.15 -7.03
CA ASP A 260 3.16 -1.68 -8.32
C ASP A 260 4.36 -0.73 -8.21
N ASP A 261 4.69 -0.27 -7.01
CA ASP A 261 5.82 0.64 -6.73
C ASP A 261 7.04 -0.17 -6.27
N PHE A 262 8.12 -0.21 -7.04
CA PHE A 262 9.29 -1.01 -6.69
C PHE A 262 10.61 -0.42 -7.18
N VAL A 263 11.68 -0.85 -6.52
CA VAL A 263 13.05 -0.51 -6.87
C VAL A 263 13.92 -1.75 -7.00
N ILE A 264 14.84 -1.74 -7.95
CA ILE A 264 15.92 -2.72 -8.05
C ILE A 264 17.23 -1.99 -7.78
N VAL A 265 18.05 -2.58 -6.94
CA VAL A 265 19.37 -2.05 -6.60
C VAL A 265 20.43 -2.99 -7.14
N CYS A 266 21.38 -2.43 -7.90
CA CYS A 266 22.53 -3.16 -8.44
C CYS A 266 23.83 -2.53 -7.95
N GLU A 267 24.80 -3.35 -7.63
CA GLU A 267 26.14 -2.90 -7.29
C GLU A 267 26.84 -2.26 -8.50
N MET A 268 26.74 -2.91 -9.65
CA MET A 268 27.43 -2.52 -10.89
C MET A 268 26.52 -1.74 -11.84
N LYS A 269 27.07 -0.66 -12.44
CA LYS A 269 26.36 0.18 -13.42
C LYS A 269 25.88 -0.64 -14.63
N GLY A 270 26.79 -1.43 -15.22
CA GLY A 270 26.47 -2.22 -16.41
C GLY A 270 25.37 -3.25 -16.20
N ASP A 271 25.19 -3.77 -14.98
CA ASP A 271 24.08 -4.67 -14.65
C ASP A 271 22.76 -3.91 -14.56
N ALA A 272 22.77 -2.72 -13.96
CA ALA A 272 21.60 -1.85 -13.90
C ALA A 272 21.16 -1.38 -15.31
N GLU A 273 22.10 -1.01 -16.17
CA GLU A 273 21.83 -0.64 -17.57
C GLU A 273 21.20 -1.79 -18.37
N LYS A 274 21.74 -3.01 -18.24
CA LYS A 274 21.13 -4.21 -18.86
C LYS A 274 19.70 -4.46 -18.37
N LEU A 275 19.45 -4.31 -17.07
CA LEU A 275 18.10 -4.46 -16.52
C LEU A 275 17.15 -3.40 -17.08
N MET A 276 17.58 -2.14 -17.20
CA MET A 276 16.79 -1.06 -17.82
C MET A 276 16.38 -1.42 -19.27
N ASP A 277 17.24 -2.08 -20.04
CA ASP A 277 16.94 -2.50 -21.43
C ASP A 277 16.00 -3.71 -21.48
N VAL A 278 16.07 -4.61 -20.50
CA VAL A 278 15.31 -5.87 -20.48
C VAL A 278 13.92 -5.69 -19.84
N LEU A 279 13.80 -4.86 -18.81
CA LEU A 279 12.54 -4.66 -18.09
C LEU A 279 11.36 -4.30 -19.01
N PRO A 280 11.46 -3.33 -19.94
CA PRO A 280 10.34 -3.00 -20.83
C PRO A 280 9.90 -4.19 -21.70
N LYS A 281 10.84 -4.99 -22.17
CA LYS A 281 10.57 -6.19 -22.97
C LYS A 281 9.87 -7.27 -22.11
N ARG A 282 10.34 -7.45 -20.87
CA ARG A 282 9.74 -8.40 -19.92
C ARG A 282 8.31 -8.02 -19.60
N PHE A 283 8.06 -6.76 -19.26
CA PHE A 283 6.73 -6.27 -18.92
C PHE A 283 5.80 -6.30 -20.14
N GLY A 284 6.29 -5.94 -21.32
CA GLY A 284 5.54 -5.98 -22.58
C GLY A 284 4.99 -7.37 -22.93
N LYS A 285 5.70 -8.45 -22.58
CA LYS A 285 5.21 -9.84 -22.73
C LYS A 285 3.91 -10.11 -21.98
N TYR A 286 3.64 -9.35 -20.94
CA TYR A 286 2.46 -9.48 -20.08
C TYR A 286 1.50 -8.29 -20.22
N GLY A 287 1.56 -7.57 -21.33
CA GLY A 287 0.66 -6.45 -21.61
C GLY A 287 0.90 -5.20 -20.75
N LEU A 288 1.98 -5.18 -19.96
CA LEU A 288 2.30 -4.06 -19.09
C LEU A 288 3.29 -3.09 -19.74
N LYS A 289 3.13 -1.79 -19.45
CA LYS A 289 4.03 -0.74 -19.93
C LYS A 289 4.68 -0.03 -18.74
N LEU A 290 5.98 0.23 -18.85
CA LEU A 290 6.70 1.05 -17.89
C LEU A 290 6.54 2.53 -18.26
N HIS A 291 6.39 3.40 -17.25
CA HIS A 291 6.28 4.84 -17.45
C HIS A 291 7.65 5.42 -17.82
N PRO A 292 7.85 5.98 -19.05
CA PRO A 292 9.19 6.32 -19.55
C PRO A 292 9.87 7.43 -18.73
N GLU A 293 9.11 8.42 -18.24
CA GLU A 293 9.66 9.54 -17.48
C GLU A 293 9.88 9.25 -15.99
N LYS A 294 9.22 8.23 -15.44
CA LYS A 294 9.32 7.92 -14.00
C LYS A 294 10.18 6.68 -13.75
N THR A 295 10.35 5.81 -14.75
CA THR A 295 11.32 4.72 -14.68
C THR A 295 12.69 5.31 -14.97
N ARG A 296 13.57 5.30 -13.97
CA ARG A 296 14.86 5.97 -14.09
C ARG A 296 15.96 5.24 -13.32
N LEU A 297 17.19 5.40 -13.82
CA LEU A 297 18.41 4.90 -13.17
C LEU A 297 19.06 6.00 -12.35
N VAL A 298 19.30 5.74 -11.06
CA VAL A 298 19.86 6.71 -10.12
C VAL A 298 21.16 6.17 -9.53
N ARG A 299 22.25 6.93 -9.63
CA ARG A 299 23.51 6.62 -8.93
C ARG A 299 23.37 6.98 -7.45
N PHE A 300 23.30 5.98 -6.59
CA PHE A 300 23.10 6.14 -5.15
C PHE A 300 24.26 5.52 -4.34
N THR A 301 25.50 5.86 -4.67
CA THR A 301 26.70 5.35 -4.02
C THR A 301 27.05 6.16 -2.77
N LYS A 302 27.69 5.50 -1.80
CA LYS A 302 28.20 6.15 -0.60
C LYS A 302 29.20 7.25 -0.98
N PRO A 303 29.06 8.49 -0.45
CA PRO A 303 29.99 9.58 -0.75
C PRO A 303 31.40 9.27 -0.27
N SER A 304 32.42 9.58 -1.09
CA SER A 304 33.81 9.46 -0.69
C SER A 304 34.23 10.62 0.23
N PHE A 305 35.31 10.39 1.01
CA PHE A 305 35.86 11.41 1.90
C PHE A 305 36.40 12.66 1.16
N LYS A 306 36.72 12.52 -0.14
CA LYS A 306 37.34 13.58 -0.95
C LYS A 306 36.34 14.57 -1.58
N SER A 307 35.04 14.39 -1.38
CA SER A 307 34.03 15.30 -1.92
C SER A 307 33.20 15.93 -0.79
N PRO A 308 33.57 17.09 -0.25
CA PRO A 308 32.70 17.87 0.61
C PRO A 308 31.60 18.47 -0.26
N GLY A 309 30.51 17.70 -0.46
CA GLY A 309 29.41 18.13 -1.31
C GLY A 309 28.56 19.21 -0.68
N LYS A 310 28.62 20.41 -1.18
CA LYS A 310 27.47 21.31 -1.28
C LYS A 310 26.62 20.82 -2.46
N GLY A 311 25.32 20.77 -2.26
CA GLY A 311 24.35 20.12 -3.12
C GLY A 311 24.54 20.29 -4.64
N GLY A 312 24.25 19.24 -5.39
CA GLY A 312 23.84 19.33 -6.80
C GLY A 312 24.91 19.56 -7.84
N GLY A 313 26.12 19.03 -7.69
CA GLY A 313 27.15 19.07 -8.72
C GLY A 313 27.80 17.69 -8.92
N GLU A 314 28.45 17.45 -10.03
CA GLU A 314 28.98 16.17 -10.60
C GLU A 314 29.77 15.20 -9.71
N GLY A 315 29.60 15.23 -8.39
CA GLY A 315 30.24 14.32 -7.41
C GLY A 315 29.35 13.91 -6.23
N GLY A 316 28.14 14.46 -6.12
CA GLY A 316 27.19 14.16 -5.04
C GLY A 316 26.34 12.92 -5.34
N SER A 317 26.10 12.07 -4.33
CA SER A 317 25.13 10.99 -4.42
C SER A 317 23.74 11.57 -4.70
N ALA A 318 23.09 11.09 -5.77
CA ALA A 318 21.72 11.46 -6.09
C ALA A 318 20.74 10.98 -5.01
N THR A 319 19.51 11.45 -5.03
CA THR A 319 18.43 11.01 -4.16
C THR A 319 17.36 10.31 -4.98
N PHE A 320 16.65 9.40 -4.35
CA PHE A 320 15.49 8.74 -4.99
C PHE A 320 14.31 8.65 -4.01
N ASP A 321 13.12 8.49 -4.57
CA ASP A 321 11.88 8.45 -3.81
C ASP A 321 11.27 7.04 -3.84
N LEU A 322 10.88 6.51 -2.67
CA LEU A 322 10.06 5.31 -2.55
C LEU A 322 9.04 5.50 -1.44
N LEU A 323 7.78 5.08 -1.67
CA LEU A 323 6.69 5.12 -0.69
C LEU A 323 6.51 6.50 -0.02
N GLY A 324 6.78 7.56 -0.76
CA GLY A 324 6.64 8.93 -0.26
C GLY A 324 7.78 9.45 0.62
N PHE A 325 8.89 8.74 0.64
CA PHE A 325 10.12 9.15 1.30
C PHE A 325 11.25 9.35 0.28
N THR A 326 12.01 10.44 0.44
CA THR A 326 13.26 10.66 -0.26
C THR A 326 14.40 10.05 0.53
N HIS A 327 15.14 9.15 -0.10
CA HIS A 327 16.34 8.49 0.44
C HIS A 327 17.57 9.30 0.10
N TYR A 328 18.50 9.49 1.07
CA TYR A 328 19.73 10.24 0.89
C TYR A 328 20.82 9.82 1.87
N TRP A 329 22.05 10.00 1.49
CA TRP A 329 23.21 9.78 2.36
C TRP A 329 23.43 10.98 3.30
N ARG A 330 23.73 10.68 4.58
CA ARG A 330 24.06 11.67 5.60
C ARG A 330 25.06 11.12 6.58
N ARG A 331 25.89 11.99 7.17
CA ARG A 331 26.72 11.62 8.31
C ARG A 331 25.86 11.47 9.56
N SER A 332 26.08 10.35 10.27
CA SER A 332 25.47 10.12 11.58
C SER A 332 25.99 11.10 12.61
N TYR A 333 25.13 11.73 13.36
CA TYR A 333 25.55 12.59 14.46
C TYR A 333 26.26 11.83 15.60
N ARG A 334 25.99 10.51 15.74
CA ARG A 334 26.54 9.69 16.82
C ARG A 334 27.93 9.14 16.48
N SER A 335 28.14 8.69 15.24
CA SER A 335 29.35 7.95 14.85
C SER A 335 30.17 8.63 13.76
N GLY A 336 29.67 9.75 13.20
CA GLY A 336 30.31 10.37 12.02
C GLY A 336 30.24 9.53 10.73
N ALA A 337 29.81 8.28 10.81
CA ALA A 337 29.71 7.38 9.66
C ALA A 337 28.61 7.82 8.68
N TRP A 338 28.81 7.52 7.40
CA TRP A 338 27.77 7.69 6.40
C TRP A 338 26.65 6.68 6.62
N VAL A 339 25.42 7.19 6.70
CA VAL A 339 24.20 6.39 6.87
C VAL A 339 23.13 6.87 5.90
N ILE A 340 22.27 5.95 5.46
CA ILE A 340 21.12 6.29 4.65
C ILE A 340 20.00 6.77 5.57
N GLN A 341 19.52 7.97 5.31
CA GLN A 341 18.37 8.56 5.98
C GLN A 341 17.21 8.76 5.01
N ARG A 342 16.03 8.89 5.59
CA ARG A 342 14.76 9.07 4.88
C ARG A 342 14.09 10.34 5.39
N LYS A 343 13.62 11.17 4.49
CA LYS A 343 12.79 12.34 4.79
C LYS A 343 11.51 12.28 3.98
N THR A 344 10.46 12.91 4.47
CA THR A 344 9.21 13.06 3.67
C THR A 344 9.55 13.69 2.33
N ALA A 345 9.14 13.07 1.23
CA ALA A 345 9.34 13.62 -0.12
C ALA A 345 8.66 14.99 -0.24
N GLY A 346 9.33 15.95 -0.88
CA GLY A 346 8.89 17.34 -0.91
C GLY A 346 7.47 17.50 -1.47
N ASN A 347 7.15 16.78 -2.55
CA ASN A 347 5.82 16.77 -3.15
C ASN A 347 4.74 16.23 -2.20
N ARG A 348 5.07 15.24 -1.33
CA ARG A 348 4.14 14.69 -0.33
C ARG A 348 3.88 15.67 0.80
N LEU A 349 4.95 16.32 1.29
CA LEU A 349 4.85 17.32 2.34
C LEU A 349 4.02 18.53 1.89
N SER A 350 4.34 19.10 0.72
CA SER A 350 3.60 20.22 0.15
C SER A 350 2.12 19.91 -0.08
N ARG A 351 1.82 18.70 -0.55
CA ARG A 351 0.45 18.22 -0.73
C ARG A 351 -0.30 18.08 0.61
N ALA A 352 0.36 17.53 1.64
CA ALA A 352 -0.24 17.42 2.97
C ALA A 352 -0.58 18.80 3.54
N ILE A 353 0.32 19.77 3.43
CA ILE A 353 0.11 21.15 3.86
C ILE A 353 -1.06 21.79 3.09
N ARG A 354 -1.11 21.63 1.76
CA ARG A 354 -2.21 22.13 0.93
C ARG A 354 -3.57 21.58 1.37
N LYS A 355 -3.66 20.26 1.61
CA LYS A 355 -4.89 19.63 2.11
C LYS A 355 -5.35 20.20 3.45
N VAL A 356 -4.41 20.46 4.36
CA VAL A 356 -4.75 21.11 5.64
C VAL A 356 -5.26 22.53 5.43
N LYS A 357 -4.59 23.32 4.59
CA LYS A 357 -5.03 24.68 4.23
C LYS A 357 -6.46 24.70 3.67
N GLU A 358 -6.75 23.79 2.72
CA GLU A 358 -8.09 23.65 2.13
C GLU A 358 -9.12 23.22 3.17
N TRP A 359 -8.75 22.27 4.05
CA TRP A 359 -9.62 21.82 5.12
C TRP A 359 -9.95 22.95 6.10
N CYS A 360 -8.96 23.69 6.57
CA CYS A 360 -9.15 24.85 7.46
C CYS A 360 -10.05 25.91 6.79
N ARG A 361 -9.87 26.18 5.49
CA ARG A 361 -10.70 27.11 4.73
C ARG A 361 -12.16 26.69 4.71
N LYS A 362 -12.41 25.42 4.39
CA LYS A 362 -13.77 24.88 4.25
C LYS A 362 -14.50 24.76 5.59
N ASN A 363 -13.76 24.42 6.65
CA ASN A 363 -14.32 24.11 7.98
C ASN A 363 -14.10 25.21 9.01
N ARG A 364 -13.77 26.45 8.58
CA ARG A 364 -13.53 27.56 9.49
C ARG A 364 -14.73 27.94 10.36
N HIS A 365 -15.95 27.57 9.96
CA HIS A 365 -17.22 27.84 10.63
C HIS A 365 -17.51 26.87 11.78
N LEU A 366 -16.88 25.68 11.78
CA LEU A 366 -17.08 24.66 12.81
C LEU A 366 -16.63 25.16 14.19
N ASP A 367 -17.11 24.51 15.23
CA ASP A 367 -16.63 24.76 16.60
C ASP A 367 -15.13 24.51 16.74
N ILE A 368 -14.48 25.25 17.66
CA ILE A 368 -13.02 25.17 17.87
C ILE A 368 -12.59 23.78 18.33
N ALA A 369 -13.39 23.14 19.20
CA ALA A 369 -13.08 21.81 19.70
C ALA A 369 -13.17 20.76 18.57
N GLU A 370 -14.15 20.86 17.67
CA GLU A 370 -14.27 20.00 16.49
C GLU A 370 -13.10 20.19 15.53
N GLN A 371 -12.72 21.45 15.28
CA GLN A 371 -11.55 21.75 14.44
C GLN A 371 -10.28 21.17 15.04
N CYS A 372 -10.06 21.34 16.36
CA CYS A 372 -8.92 20.80 17.06
C CYS A 372 -8.88 19.26 16.95
N LYS A 373 -9.99 18.58 17.20
CA LYS A 373 -10.12 17.13 17.11
C LYS A 373 -9.75 16.61 15.70
N ALA A 374 -10.27 17.28 14.65
CA ALA A 374 -10.00 16.92 13.27
C ALA A 374 -8.53 17.17 12.87
N LEU A 375 -7.95 18.31 13.26
CA LEU A 375 -6.54 18.63 13.00
C LEU A 375 -5.60 17.69 13.77
N ALA A 376 -5.93 17.36 15.02
CA ALA A 376 -5.20 16.40 15.84
C ALA A 376 -5.20 15.00 15.19
N SER A 377 -6.33 14.56 14.65
CA SER A 377 -6.42 13.29 13.90
C SER A 377 -5.52 13.29 12.65
N LYS A 378 -5.53 14.40 11.88
CA LYS A 378 -4.66 14.55 10.69
C LYS A 378 -3.17 14.56 11.05
N LEU A 379 -2.79 15.22 12.15
CA LEU A 379 -1.42 15.22 12.66
C LEU A 379 -0.99 13.83 13.12
N ARG A 380 -1.79 13.12 13.91
CA ARG A 380 -1.50 11.74 14.35
C ARG A 380 -1.32 10.80 13.17
N GLY A 381 -2.23 10.83 12.18
CA GLY A 381 -2.11 10.02 10.96
C GLY A 381 -0.83 10.33 10.18
N HIS A 382 -0.44 11.61 10.09
CA HIS A 382 0.81 12.01 9.45
C HIS A 382 2.04 11.50 10.22
N TYR A 383 2.05 11.59 11.56
CA TYR A 383 3.15 11.08 12.38
C TYR A 383 3.24 9.57 12.36
N GLN A 384 2.10 8.87 12.33
CA GLN A 384 2.05 7.41 12.24
C GLN A 384 2.74 6.89 10.98
N TYR A 385 2.62 7.58 9.87
CA TYR A 385 3.25 7.18 8.62
C TYR A 385 4.65 7.77 8.43
N PHE A 386 4.82 9.07 8.65
CA PHE A 386 6.06 9.79 8.39
C PHE A 386 7.00 9.91 9.61
N GLY A 387 6.60 9.39 10.76
CA GLY A 387 7.33 9.46 12.02
C GLY A 387 8.55 8.54 12.11
N LEU A 388 9.46 8.60 11.13
CA LEU A 388 10.68 7.82 11.07
C LEU A 388 11.89 8.55 11.68
N THR A 389 12.85 7.78 12.21
CA THR A 389 14.16 8.30 12.60
C THR A 389 14.81 9.07 11.45
N GLY A 390 15.23 10.30 11.72
CA GLY A 390 15.82 11.21 10.74
C GLY A 390 14.84 12.19 10.07
N ASN A 391 13.54 11.96 10.18
CA ASN A 391 12.50 12.80 9.54
C ASN A 391 11.91 13.89 10.46
N GLY A 392 12.42 14.07 11.69
CA GLY A 392 11.86 15.01 12.68
C GLY A 392 11.74 16.45 12.18
N ARG A 393 12.66 16.91 11.29
CA ARG A 393 12.58 18.25 10.68
C ARG A 393 11.33 18.41 9.82
N ALA A 394 11.01 17.44 8.97
CA ALA A 394 9.83 17.50 8.12
C ALA A 394 8.52 17.46 8.93
N LEU A 395 8.50 16.67 10.02
CA LEU A 395 7.37 16.63 10.94
C LEU A 395 7.15 17.99 11.63
N LYS A 396 8.23 18.66 12.07
CA LYS A 396 8.15 20.02 12.64
C LYS A 396 7.63 21.03 11.62
N VAL A 397 8.11 20.96 10.38
CA VAL A 397 7.62 21.83 9.28
C VAL A 397 6.13 21.62 9.07
N PHE A 398 5.66 20.37 9.02
CA PHE A 398 4.23 20.07 8.88
C PHE A 398 3.41 20.58 10.06
N PHE A 399 3.85 20.32 11.30
CA PHE A 399 3.19 20.81 12.51
C PHE A 399 3.04 22.32 12.53
N ASN A 400 4.14 23.05 12.24
CA ASN A 400 4.11 24.50 12.22
C ASN A 400 3.20 25.04 11.10
N ALA A 401 3.19 24.38 9.93
CA ALA A 401 2.28 24.73 8.85
C ALA A 401 0.81 24.54 9.27
N VAL A 402 0.48 23.46 9.97
CA VAL A 402 -0.88 23.22 10.51
C VAL A 402 -1.28 24.31 11.48
N ARG A 403 -0.40 24.68 12.44
CA ARG A 403 -0.65 25.78 13.37
C ARG A 403 -0.88 27.11 12.68
N SER A 404 -0.01 27.44 11.71
CA SER A 404 -0.11 28.71 10.95
C SER A 404 -1.38 28.79 10.12
N GLU A 405 -1.75 27.71 9.43
CA GLU A 405 -2.98 27.70 8.62
C GLU A 405 -4.23 27.70 9.52
N TRP A 406 -4.24 27.03 10.66
CA TRP A 406 -5.35 27.09 11.60
C TRP A 406 -5.53 28.51 12.18
N HIS A 407 -4.45 29.12 12.69
CA HIS A 407 -4.44 30.51 13.14
C HIS A 407 -4.97 31.48 12.04
N ARG A 408 -4.44 31.34 10.81
CA ARG A 408 -4.84 32.16 9.67
C ARG A 408 -6.35 32.10 9.37
N TRP A 409 -6.94 30.90 9.44
CA TRP A 409 -8.36 30.72 9.12
C TRP A 409 -9.28 31.04 10.30
N LEU A 410 -8.84 30.90 11.54
CA LEU A 410 -9.53 31.45 12.71
C LEU A 410 -9.62 32.98 12.65
N ASN A 411 -8.53 33.62 12.23
CA ASN A 411 -8.49 35.07 12.07
C ASN A 411 -9.45 35.61 10.97
N ARG A 412 -9.88 34.74 10.05
CA ARG A 412 -10.81 35.05 8.96
C ARG A 412 -12.28 34.68 9.26
N ARG A 413 -12.59 34.34 10.51
CA ARG A 413 -13.98 34.07 10.93
C ARG A 413 -14.80 35.36 11.12
N SER A 414 -14.16 36.44 11.55
CA SER A 414 -14.78 37.72 11.81
C SER A 414 -13.89 38.86 11.31
N GLN A 415 -14.51 39.90 10.79
CA GLN A 415 -13.80 41.15 10.39
C GLN A 415 -13.51 42.01 11.62
N ARG A 416 -14.23 41.86 12.73
CA ARG A 416 -14.16 42.70 13.92
C ARG A 416 -13.15 42.25 14.97
N ASN A 417 -12.79 40.97 15.02
CA ASN A 417 -11.94 40.40 16.06
C ASN A 417 -10.70 39.75 15.46
N THR A 418 -9.52 40.32 15.75
CA THR A 418 -8.24 39.77 15.33
C THR A 418 -7.76 38.69 16.29
N MET A 419 -7.48 37.48 15.78
CA MET A 419 -6.82 36.42 16.51
C MET A 419 -5.32 36.68 16.55
N THR A 420 -4.81 37.33 17.61
CA THR A 420 -3.36 37.51 17.80
C THR A 420 -2.69 36.16 18.12
N TRP A 421 -1.37 36.09 17.91
CA TRP A 421 -0.63 34.86 18.27
C TRP A 421 -0.72 34.54 19.77
N GLU A 422 -0.75 35.53 20.63
CA GLU A 422 -0.91 35.34 22.08
C GLU A 422 -2.26 34.72 22.44
N ARG A 423 -3.34 35.20 21.81
CA ARG A 423 -4.68 34.61 21.99
C ARG A 423 -4.72 33.19 21.42
N PHE A 424 -4.05 32.94 20.32
CA PHE A 424 -3.96 31.62 19.74
C PHE A 424 -3.15 30.65 20.61
N GLU A 425 -2.06 31.08 21.23
CA GLU A 425 -1.31 30.25 22.18
C GLU A 425 -2.15 29.90 23.42
N LYS A 426 -2.91 30.88 23.97
CA LYS A 426 -3.88 30.60 25.07
C LYS A 426 -4.95 29.57 24.62
N LEU A 427 -5.45 29.69 23.38
CA LEU A 427 -6.39 28.72 22.82
C LEU A 427 -5.74 27.32 22.73
N LEU A 428 -4.48 27.21 22.32
CA LEU A 428 -3.75 25.95 22.25
C LEU A 428 -3.48 25.32 23.63
N GLN A 429 -3.53 26.06 24.72
CA GLN A 429 -3.47 25.48 26.09
C GLN A 429 -4.73 24.66 26.41
N HIS A 430 -5.90 25.10 25.93
CA HIS A 430 -7.17 24.38 26.10
C HIS A 430 -7.45 23.37 24.98
N HIS A 431 -6.96 23.64 23.77
CA HIS A 431 -7.16 22.85 22.55
C HIS A 431 -5.81 22.41 21.98
N ALA A 432 -5.09 21.55 22.71
CA ALA A 432 -3.73 21.15 22.38
C ALA A 432 -3.65 20.30 21.10
N LEU A 433 -2.80 20.71 20.16
CA LEU A 433 -2.42 19.89 19.03
C LEU A 433 -1.27 18.93 19.40
N PRO A 434 -1.31 17.66 18.93
CA PRO A 434 -0.26 16.69 19.21
C PRO A 434 1.08 17.14 18.61
N LYS A 435 2.11 17.23 19.47
CA LYS A 435 3.47 17.57 19.05
C LYS A 435 4.05 16.46 18.14
N PRO A 436 5.02 16.78 17.27
CA PRO A 436 5.70 15.79 16.43
C PRO A 436 6.36 14.68 17.24
N ILE A 437 6.05 13.44 16.90
CA ILE A 437 6.64 12.23 17.50
C ILE A 437 7.26 11.34 16.44
N LEU A 438 8.33 10.64 16.80
CA LEU A 438 8.93 9.58 16.00
C LEU A 438 8.34 8.25 16.44
N VAL A 439 7.48 7.67 15.63
CA VAL A 439 6.76 6.41 15.93
C VAL A 439 7.62 5.20 15.62
N HIS A 440 8.39 5.26 14.51
CA HIS A 440 9.22 4.17 14.02
C HIS A 440 10.70 4.53 14.22
N SER A 441 11.33 3.93 15.23
CA SER A 441 12.73 4.16 15.55
C SER A 441 13.60 3.01 15.08
N VAL A 442 14.58 3.30 14.24
CA VAL A 442 15.65 2.34 13.86
C VAL A 442 16.41 1.82 15.08
N TYR A 443 16.49 2.61 16.14
CA TYR A 443 17.20 2.25 17.38
C TYR A 443 16.37 1.39 18.34
N GLY A 444 15.05 1.42 18.24
CA GLY A 444 14.14 0.59 19.06
C GLY A 444 14.17 -0.89 18.68
N ALA A 445 14.31 -1.19 17.38
CA ALA A 445 14.43 -2.55 16.88
C ALA A 445 15.75 -3.24 17.27
N GLN A 446 16.85 -2.48 17.42
CA GLN A 446 18.12 -2.99 17.92
C GLN A 446 18.08 -3.34 19.41
N ARG A 447 17.40 -2.55 20.24
CA ARG A 447 17.26 -2.86 21.68
C ARG A 447 16.52 -4.16 21.95
N THR A 448 15.51 -4.50 21.14
CA THR A 448 14.78 -5.79 21.27
C THR A 448 15.56 -6.97 20.71
N ARG A 449 16.46 -6.79 19.74
CA ARG A 449 17.37 -7.87 19.26
C ARG A 449 18.50 -8.13 20.27
N ASP A 450 19.11 -7.10 20.81
CA ASP A 450 20.19 -7.24 21.81
C ASP A 450 19.69 -7.81 23.15
N SER A 451 18.46 -7.52 23.56
CA SER A 451 17.86 -8.12 24.77
C SER A 451 17.52 -9.61 24.59
N ARG A 452 17.20 -10.06 23.36
CA ARG A 452 16.97 -11.48 23.05
C ARG A 452 18.28 -12.29 22.88
N SER A 453 19.39 -11.65 22.53
CA SER A 453 20.69 -12.33 22.46
C SER A 453 21.40 -12.48 23.82
N ARG A 454 21.00 -11.69 24.83
CA ARG A 454 21.53 -11.80 26.20
C ARG A 454 20.73 -12.75 27.11
N MET A 455 19.65 -13.36 26.60
CA MET A 455 18.84 -14.37 27.30
C MET A 455 19.00 -15.79 26.68
N ARG A 456 20.13 -16.04 26.03
CA ARG A 456 20.54 -17.40 25.61
C ARG A 456 21.90 -17.74 26.21
#